data_4e0a04279812609e8d6abaabedd6f3fc
#
_entry.id   4e0a04279812609e8d6abaabedd6f3fc
#
_cell.length_a   1.000
_cell.length_b   1.000
_cell.length_c   1.000
_cell.angle_alpha   90.00
_cell.angle_beta   90.00
_cell.angle_gamma   90.00
#
_symmetry.space_group_name_H-M   'P 1'
#
loop_
_entity.id
_entity.type
_entity.pdbx_description
1 polymer ?
#
loop_
_entity_poly.entity_id
_entity_poly.type
_entity_poly.pdbx_seq_one_letter_code
_entity_poly.pdbx_strand_id
1 'polypeptide(L)'
;QMNMHIADLGCGRLGHVVFPGTKQVGETGIVYAVDVLKDVLESIRKRAATNNLLNVHTVWSNLEMVGATAIPEDSLDAGFIINVLVHSDNRHGILEEAHRLLKDKARLIIVDWSKKGLTFGPPVERYVDFEDIKKWSRLHGFVVQEEFDMGLYHHGLVLFKQD
;
A
#
# COMPACT_ATOMS: atom_id res chain seq x y z
N GLN A 1 7.53 9.65 -10.58
CA GLN A 1 8.32 9.76 -11.82
C GLN A 1 7.48 9.23 -12.97
N MET A 2 7.69 9.73 -14.17
CA MET A 2 6.95 9.28 -15.36
C MET A 2 7.23 7.80 -15.66
N ASN A 3 6.24 7.08 -16.17
CA ASN A 3 6.28 5.66 -16.55
C ASN A 3 6.40 4.66 -15.38
N MET A 4 6.19 5.08 -14.13
CA MET A 4 6.19 4.17 -12.99
C MET A 4 4.90 3.35 -12.92
N HIS A 5 5.03 2.11 -12.46
CA HIS A 5 3.91 1.28 -12.04
C HIS A 5 3.85 1.30 -10.51
N ILE A 6 2.75 1.77 -9.97
CA ILE A 6 2.54 1.84 -8.52
C ILE A 6 1.26 1.13 -8.11
N ALA A 7 1.20 0.67 -6.87
CA ALA A 7 -0.01 0.06 -6.32
C ALA A 7 -0.39 0.67 -4.98
N ASP A 8 -1.67 0.98 -4.82
CA ASP A 8 -2.32 1.27 -3.55
C ASP A 8 -2.93 -0.04 -3.02
N LEU A 9 -2.24 -0.67 -2.09
CA LEU A 9 -2.56 -1.98 -1.54
C LEU A 9 -3.54 -1.84 -0.36
N GLY A 10 -4.82 -1.93 -0.63
CA GLY A 10 -5.92 -1.58 0.25
C GLY A 10 -6.36 -0.14 0.02
N CYS A 11 -6.74 0.19 -1.22
CA CYS A 11 -6.91 1.56 -1.67
C CYS A 11 -8.08 2.31 -1.03
N GLY A 12 -9.03 1.60 -0.45
CA GLY A 12 -10.22 2.19 0.14
C GLY A 12 -11.07 3.00 -0.86
N ARG A 13 -12.25 3.38 -0.42
CA ARG A 13 -13.25 4.05 -1.28
C ARG A 13 -12.81 5.43 -1.81
N LEU A 14 -11.98 6.14 -1.07
CA LEU A 14 -11.56 7.50 -1.43
C LEU A 14 -10.38 7.52 -2.39
N GLY A 15 -9.56 6.46 -2.44
CA GLY A 15 -8.41 6.36 -3.33
C GLY A 15 -7.40 7.49 -3.12
N HIS A 16 -7.02 7.75 -1.87
CA HIS A 16 -6.15 8.86 -1.48
C HIS A 16 -4.78 8.81 -2.17
N VAL A 17 -4.30 7.62 -2.51
CA VAL A 17 -3.06 7.42 -3.28
C VAL A 17 -3.37 7.27 -4.77
N VAL A 18 -4.45 6.54 -5.11
CA VAL A 18 -4.80 6.22 -6.50
C VAL A 18 -4.88 7.48 -7.36
N PHE A 19 -5.72 8.44 -6.99
CA PHE A 19 -6.00 9.60 -7.84
C PHE A 19 -4.84 10.61 -7.92
N PRO A 20 -4.15 10.99 -6.84
CA PRO A 20 -2.93 11.78 -6.97
C PRO A 20 -1.82 11.04 -7.71
N GLY A 21 -1.73 9.71 -7.53
CA GLY A 21 -0.74 8.85 -8.19
C GLY A 21 -0.79 8.93 -9.71
N THR A 22 -1.98 9.02 -10.31
CA THR A 22 -2.14 9.11 -11.77
C THR A 22 -1.36 10.27 -12.39
N LYS A 23 -1.35 11.40 -11.70
CA LYS A 23 -0.62 12.60 -12.17
C LYS A 23 0.90 12.43 -12.03
N GLN A 24 1.34 11.69 -11.01
CA GLN A 24 2.75 11.50 -10.71
C GLN A 24 3.41 10.50 -11.65
N VAL A 25 2.69 9.43 -12.04
CA VAL A 25 3.21 8.41 -12.95
C VAL A 25 3.10 8.81 -14.43
N GLY A 26 2.26 9.79 -14.74
CA GLY A 26 2.04 10.24 -16.14
C GLY A 26 1.16 9.29 -16.93
N GLU A 27 0.94 9.62 -18.21
CA GLU A 27 0.00 8.91 -19.10
C GLU A 27 0.41 7.46 -19.40
N THR A 28 1.69 7.17 -19.38
CA THR A 28 2.27 5.85 -19.67
C THR A 28 2.57 5.02 -18.42
N GLY A 29 2.45 5.61 -17.25
CA GLY A 29 2.53 4.89 -15.98
C GLY A 29 1.20 4.23 -15.62
N ILE A 30 1.22 3.31 -14.67
CA ILE A 30 0.04 2.56 -14.21
C ILE A 30 -0.13 2.76 -12.71
N VAL A 31 -1.38 2.96 -12.29
CA VAL A 31 -1.78 2.96 -10.87
C VAL A 31 -2.73 1.80 -10.64
N TYR A 32 -2.30 0.81 -9.88
CA TYR A 32 -3.15 -0.28 -9.43
C TYR A 32 -3.87 0.11 -8.14
N ALA A 33 -5.20 0.02 -8.15
CA ALA A 33 -6.05 0.14 -6.98
C ALA A 33 -6.47 -1.26 -6.53
N VAL A 34 -5.89 -1.74 -5.45
CA VAL A 34 -6.10 -3.10 -4.93
C VAL A 34 -6.98 -3.04 -3.68
N ASP A 35 -8.05 -3.84 -3.65
CA ASP A 35 -8.89 -3.98 -2.46
C ASP A 35 -9.62 -5.34 -2.46
N VAL A 36 -10.05 -5.78 -1.27
CA VAL A 36 -10.85 -6.99 -1.10
C VAL A 36 -12.34 -6.72 -1.27
N LEU A 37 -12.77 -5.46 -1.15
CA LEU A 37 -14.16 -5.05 -1.27
C LEU A 37 -14.48 -4.65 -2.71
N LYS A 38 -15.31 -5.44 -3.37
CA LYS A 38 -15.69 -5.20 -4.78
C LYS A 38 -16.41 -3.87 -5.02
N ASP A 39 -17.23 -3.42 -4.07
CA ASP A 39 -17.91 -2.14 -4.14
C ASP A 39 -16.98 -0.94 -4.02
N VAL A 40 -15.86 -1.10 -3.28
CA VAL A 40 -14.77 -0.13 -3.24
C VAL A 40 -14.14 0.02 -4.63
N LEU A 41 -13.76 -1.10 -5.24
CA LEU A 41 -13.15 -1.11 -6.57
C LEU A 41 -14.09 -0.54 -7.65
N GLU A 42 -15.39 -0.85 -7.56
CA GLU A 42 -16.39 -0.29 -8.46
C GLU A 42 -16.50 1.24 -8.32
N SER A 43 -16.43 1.76 -7.09
CA SER A 43 -16.41 3.20 -6.81
C SER A 43 -15.18 3.87 -7.42
N ILE A 44 -13.99 3.28 -7.24
CA ILE A 44 -12.74 3.76 -7.84
C ILE A 44 -12.83 3.76 -9.36
N ARG A 45 -13.32 2.66 -9.96
CA ARG A 45 -13.45 2.52 -11.41
C ARG A 45 -14.36 3.59 -12.02
N LYS A 46 -15.53 3.81 -11.41
CA LYS A 46 -16.48 4.84 -11.87
C LYS A 46 -15.86 6.24 -11.80
N ARG A 47 -15.18 6.55 -10.70
CA ARG A 47 -14.52 7.85 -10.54
C ARG A 47 -13.38 8.04 -11.52
N ALA A 48 -12.57 7.00 -11.78
CA ALA A 48 -11.51 7.04 -12.79
C ALA A 48 -12.10 7.31 -14.19
N ALA A 49 -13.15 6.59 -14.57
CA ALA A 49 -13.84 6.78 -15.86
C ALA A 49 -14.42 8.20 -16.01
N THR A 50 -15.09 8.72 -14.97
CA THR A 50 -15.64 10.09 -14.98
C THR A 50 -14.56 11.17 -15.17
N ASN A 51 -13.34 10.91 -14.70
CA ASN A 51 -12.21 11.84 -14.82
C ASN A 51 -11.26 11.49 -15.99
N ASN A 52 -11.65 10.56 -16.87
CA ASN A 52 -10.84 10.10 -18.01
C ASN A 52 -9.43 9.61 -17.61
N LEU A 53 -9.31 8.97 -16.45
CA LEU A 53 -8.05 8.42 -15.96
C LEU A 53 -7.90 6.97 -16.48
N LEU A 54 -7.30 6.82 -17.66
CA LEU A 54 -7.16 5.53 -18.35
C LEU A 54 -6.07 4.64 -17.75
N ASN A 55 -5.20 5.19 -16.93
CA ASN A 55 -4.07 4.51 -16.29
C ASN A 55 -4.37 3.98 -14.87
N VAL A 56 -5.64 3.99 -14.44
CA VAL A 56 -6.09 3.37 -13.20
C VAL A 56 -6.62 1.96 -13.47
N HIS A 57 -6.04 0.96 -12.84
CA HIS A 57 -6.44 -0.44 -12.94
C HIS A 57 -6.89 -0.96 -11.58
N THR A 58 -8.16 -1.39 -11.47
CA THR A 58 -8.69 -1.99 -10.25
C THR A 58 -8.39 -3.48 -10.21
N VAL A 59 -7.88 -3.98 -9.08
CA VAL A 59 -7.54 -5.39 -8.87
C VAL A 59 -8.19 -5.87 -7.58
N TRP A 60 -9.02 -6.89 -7.68
CA TRP A 60 -9.57 -7.55 -6.51
C TRP A 60 -8.53 -8.51 -5.92
N SER A 61 -8.25 -8.41 -4.63
CA SER A 61 -7.34 -9.32 -3.95
C SER A 61 -7.57 -9.35 -2.44
N ASN A 62 -7.35 -10.51 -1.84
CA ASN A 62 -7.06 -10.64 -0.42
C ASN A 62 -5.54 -10.58 -0.24
N LEU A 63 -5.04 -9.44 0.18
CA LEU A 63 -3.60 -9.20 0.36
C LEU A 63 -2.94 -10.06 1.43
N GLU A 64 -3.70 -10.68 2.33
CA GLU A 64 -3.19 -11.63 3.33
C GLU A 64 -2.75 -12.97 2.73
N MET A 65 -3.09 -13.21 1.46
CA MET A 65 -2.76 -14.42 0.73
C MET A 65 -1.68 -14.12 -0.31
N VAL A 66 -0.46 -14.55 -0.06
CA VAL A 66 0.67 -14.37 -0.97
C VAL A 66 0.37 -15.04 -2.31
N GLY A 67 0.61 -14.31 -3.40
CA GLY A 67 0.32 -14.77 -4.77
C GLY A 67 -1.13 -14.57 -5.22
N ALA A 68 -2.01 -14.01 -4.38
CA ALA A 68 -3.42 -13.82 -4.74
C ALA A 68 -3.67 -12.57 -5.60
N THR A 69 -2.76 -11.60 -5.60
CA THR A 69 -2.93 -10.36 -6.36
C THR A 69 -2.55 -10.56 -7.82
N ALA A 70 -3.50 -10.30 -8.73
CA ALA A 70 -3.31 -10.43 -10.16
C ALA A 70 -2.50 -9.25 -10.75
N ILE A 71 -1.33 -9.01 -10.18
CA ILE A 71 -0.27 -8.12 -10.66
C ILE A 71 0.98 -8.97 -10.79
N PRO A 72 1.76 -8.85 -11.89
CA PRO A 72 2.99 -9.61 -12.05
C PRO A 72 3.97 -9.36 -10.88
N GLU A 73 4.71 -10.38 -10.50
CA GLU A 73 5.83 -10.23 -9.57
C GLU A 73 6.90 -9.31 -10.15
N ASP A 74 7.67 -8.67 -9.29
CA ASP A 74 8.78 -7.77 -9.66
C ASP A 74 8.39 -6.72 -10.72
N SER A 75 7.15 -6.17 -10.63
CA SER A 75 6.62 -5.25 -11.63
C SER A 75 6.34 -3.84 -11.13
N LEU A 76 6.27 -3.64 -9.81
CA LEU A 76 5.95 -2.34 -9.22
C LEU A 76 7.21 -1.55 -8.85
N ASP A 77 7.20 -0.27 -9.15
CA ASP A 77 8.24 0.70 -8.76
C ASP A 77 7.99 1.28 -7.36
N ALA A 78 6.72 1.26 -6.91
CA ALA A 78 6.35 1.60 -5.54
C ALA A 78 5.04 0.93 -5.12
N GLY A 79 4.95 0.56 -3.84
CA GLY A 79 3.74 0.08 -3.19
C GLY A 79 3.37 0.96 -1.99
N PHE A 80 2.09 1.09 -1.73
CA PHE A 80 1.55 1.85 -0.61
C PHE A 80 0.63 0.97 0.21
N ILE A 81 0.83 0.93 1.53
CA ILE A 81 -0.02 0.26 2.50
C ILE A 81 -0.40 1.30 3.55
N ILE A 82 -1.61 1.87 3.44
CA ILE A 82 -2.03 3.00 4.28
C ILE A 82 -3.33 2.65 5.00
N ASN A 83 -3.28 2.57 6.33
CA ASN A 83 -4.41 2.18 7.20
C ASN A 83 -4.99 0.79 6.83
N VAL A 84 -4.13 -0.15 6.49
CA VAL A 84 -4.51 -1.52 6.12
C VAL A 84 -4.10 -2.52 7.19
N LEU A 85 -2.89 -2.40 7.71
CA LEU A 85 -2.36 -3.37 8.68
C LEU A 85 -3.14 -3.39 9.99
N VAL A 86 -3.73 -2.26 10.38
CA VAL A 86 -4.62 -2.14 11.53
C VAL A 86 -5.84 -3.06 11.43
N HIS A 87 -6.29 -3.38 10.22
CA HIS A 87 -7.46 -4.23 9.96
C HIS A 87 -7.10 -5.70 9.71
N SER A 88 -5.81 -6.01 9.56
CA SER A 88 -5.34 -7.33 9.17
C SER A 88 -5.10 -8.25 10.36
N ASP A 89 -5.44 -9.52 10.18
CA ASP A 89 -5.08 -10.61 11.07
C ASP A 89 -3.75 -11.29 10.66
N ASN A 90 -3.30 -11.09 9.41
CA ASN A 90 -2.04 -11.59 8.86
C ASN A 90 -1.21 -10.48 8.22
N ARG A 91 -0.63 -9.61 9.05
CA ARG A 91 0.16 -8.45 8.60
C ARG A 91 1.38 -8.85 7.78
N HIS A 92 2.08 -9.91 8.20
CA HIS A 92 3.25 -10.41 7.48
C HIS A 92 2.87 -10.95 6.09
N GLY A 93 1.71 -11.58 5.93
CA GLY A 93 1.21 -12.00 4.61
C GLY A 93 1.05 -10.82 3.65
N ILE A 94 0.52 -9.68 4.13
CA ILE A 94 0.41 -8.45 3.34
C ILE A 94 1.79 -7.93 2.95
N LEU A 95 2.76 -7.93 3.87
CA LEU A 95 4.13 -7.47 3.60
C LEU A 95 4.84 -8.39 2.61
N GLU A 96 4.66 -9.69 2.70
CA GLU A 96 5.21 -10.67 1.76
C GLU A 96 4.60 -10.53 0.36
N GLU A 97 3.29 -10.29 0.27
CA GLU A 97 2.65 -10.03 -1.02
C GLU A 97 3.18 -8.72 -1.64
N ALA A 98 3.31 -7.67 -0.84
CA ALA A 98 3.91 -6.42 -1.31
C ALA A 98 5.37 -6.63 -1.78
N HIS A 99 6.16 -7.42 -1.03
CA HIS A 99 7.53 -7.76 -1.41
C HIS A 99 7.57 -8.48 -2.77
N ARG A 100 6.69 -9.47 -3.00
CA ARG A 100 6.60 -10.21 -4.27
C ARG A 100 6.33 -9.28 -5.46
N LEU A 101 5.47 -8.28 -5.27
CA LEU A 101 5.04 -7.37 -6.35
C LEU A 101 6.10 -6.32 -6.71
N LEU A 102 6.94 -5.94 -5.75
CA LEU A 102 7.92 -4.86 -5.90
C LEU A 102 9.17 -5.33 -6.64
N LYS A 103 9.63 -4.52 -7.60
CA LYS A 103 10.96 -4.66 -8.21
C LYS A 103 12.07 -4.46 -7.19
N ASP A 104 13.25 -4.93 -7.53
CA ASP A 104 14.47 -4.46 -6.87
C ASP A 104 14.58 -2.94 -7.00
N LYS A 105 15.10 -2.28 -5.97
CA LYS A 105 15.23 -0.81 -5.86
C LYS A 105 13.90 -0.06 -5.79
N ALA A 106 12.78 -0.79 -5.68
CA ALA A 106 11.46 -0.19 -5.43
C ALA A 106 11.30 0.24 -3.97
N ARG A 107 10.22 0.98 -3.72
CA ARG A 107 9.88 1.46 -2.38
C ARG A 107 8.54 0.92 -1.92
N LEU A 108 8.48 0.57 -0.64
CA LEU A 108 7.24 0.28 0.06
C LEU A 108 7.00 1.37 1.10
N ILE A 109 5.88 2.06 0.98
CA ILE A 109 5.46 3.09 1.91
C ILE A 109 4.36 2.51 2.80
N ILE A 110 4.58 2.49 4.11
CA ILE A 110 3.63 1.98 5.10
C ILE A 110 3.27 3.13 6.03
N VAL A 111 1.97 3.39 6.20
CA VAL A 111 1.46 4.37 7.17
C VAL A 111 0.29 3.74 7.90
N ASP A 112 0.33 3.72 9.22
CA ASP A 112 -0.75 3.16 10.01
C ASP A 112 -0.82 3.75 11.42
N TRP A 113 -1.85 3.36 12.17
CA TRP A 113 -2.08 3.77 13.53
C TRP A 113 -0.98 3.28 14.48
N SER A 114 -0.33 4.20 15.17
CA SER A 114 0.78 3.91 16.09
C SER A 114 0.53 4.40 17.51
N LYS A 115 -0.26 5.46 17.68
CA LYS A 115 -0.48 6.07 18.99
C LYS A 115 -1.56 5.34 19.77
N LYS A 116 -1.18 4.80 20.93
CA LYS A 116 -2.05 4.07 21.86
C LYS A 116 -2.75 4.99 22.87
N GLY A 117 -3.81 4.49 23.50
CA GLY A 117 -4.46 5.18 24.63
C GLY A 117 -5.36 6.34 24.23
N LEU A 118 -5.85 6.36 23.00
CA LEU A 118 -6.81 7.34 22.52
C LEU A 118 -8.24 6.93 22.87
N THR A 119 -9.13 7.91 23.00
CA THR A 119 -10.58 7.69 23.18
C THR A 119 -11.31 7.40 21.87
N PHE A 120 -10.60 7.43 20.74
CA PHE A 120 -11.08 7.16 19.40
C PHE A 120 -10.00 6.38 18.62
N GLY A 121 -10.35 5.92 17.44
CA GLY A 121 -9.47 5.09 16.61
C GLY A 121 -9.67 3.60 16.83
N PRO A 122 -8.74 2.75 16.38
CA PRO A 122 -8.88 1.31 16.49
C PRO A 122 -8.74 0.83 17.94
N PRO A 123 -9.24 -0.38 18.27
CA PRO A 123 -8.97 -1.04 19.54
C PRO A 123 -7.47 -1.19 19.78
N VAL A 124 -7.06 -1.20 21.06
CA VAL A 124 -5.63 -1.15 21.42
C VAL A 124 -4.81 -2.32 20.87
N GLU A 125 -5.42 -3.48 20.74
CA GLU A 125 -4.84 -4.69 20.17
C GLU A 125 -4.61 -4.64 18.66
N ARG A 126 -5.21 -3.67 17.97
CA ARG A 126 -5.10 -3.47 16.52
C ARG A 126 -3.98 -2.51 16.13
N TYR A 127 -3.44 -1.73 17.06
CA TYR A 127 -2.33 -0.84 16.75
C TYR A 127 -1.16 -1.61 16.14
N VAL A 128 -0.50 -0.95 15.19
CA VAL A 128 0.59 -1.57 14.44
C VAL A 128 1.89 -1.45 15.22
N ASP A 129 2.58 -2.56 15.39
CA ASP A 129 3.93 -2.60 15.96
C ASP A 129 4.95 -2.35 14.82
N PHE A 130 5.44 -1.13 14.72
CA PHE A 130 6.42 -0.74 13.71
C PHE A 130 7.81 -1.33 13.94
N GLU A 131 8.15 -1.72 15.17
CA GLU A 131 9.41 -2.44 15.43
C GLU A 131 9.36 -3.84 14.83
N ASP A 132 8.21 -4.53 14.91
CA ASP A 132 8.01 -5.82 14.24
C ASP A 132 8.13 -5.68 12.72
N ILE A 133 7.52 -4.64 12.13
CA ILE A 133 7.66 -4.37 10.69
C ILE A 133 9.11 -4.11 10.30
N LYS A 134 9.83 -3.29 11.05
CA LYS A 134 11.26 -3.00 10.79
C LYS A 134 12.12 -4.26 10.89
N LYS A 135 11.83 -5.14 11.85
CA LYS A 135 12.51 -6.43 11.99
C LYS A 135 12.23 -7.33 10.79
N TRP A 136 10.96 -7.48 10.42
CA TRP A 136 10.58 -8.24 9.24
C TRP A 136 11.27 -7.71 7.98
N SER A 137 11.24 -6.40 7.77
CA SER A 137 11.83 -5.73 6.60
C SER A 137 13.30 -6.06 6.41
N ARG A 138 14.09 -5.99 7.51
CA ARG A 138 15.54 -6.33 7.46
C ARG A 138 15.79 -7.77 7.05
N LEU A 139 14.91 -8.70 7.46
CA LEU A 139 15.04 -10.12 7.12
C LEU A 139 14.63 -10.43 5.68
N HIS A 140 13.89 -9.51 5.02
CA HIS A 140 13.37 -9.67 3.67
C HIS A 140 13.98 -8.68 2.67
N GLY A 141 15.22 -8.24 2.90
CA GLY A 141 15.98 -7.45 1.93
C GLY A 141 15.54 -5.98 1.81
N PHE A 142 14.80 -5.47 2.79
CA PHE A 142 14.53 -4.04 2.84
C PHE A 142 15.45 -3.31 3.82
N VAL A 143 15.74 -2.05 3.49
CA VAL A 143 16.30 -1.08 4.44
C VAL A 143 15.28 0.01 4.72
N VAL A 144 15.22 0.48 5.96
CA VAL A 144 14.42 1.64 6.33
C VAL A 144 15.12 2.88 5.79
N GLN A 145 14.56 3.49 4.76
CA GLN A 145 15.08 4.71 4.14
C GLN A 145 14.65 5.95 4.91
N GLU A 146 13.41 5.95 5.41
CA GLU A 146 12.83 7.05 6.16
C GLU A 146 11.82 6.53 7.17
N GLU A 147 11.73 7.21 8.31
CA GLU A 147 10.75 6.99 9.35
C GLU A 147 10.18 8.36 9.76
N PHE A 148 8.85 8.48 9.82
CA PHE A 148 8.19 9.77 10.04
C PHE A 148 6.86 9.62 10.77
N ASP A 149 6.41 10.69 11.42
CA ASP A 149 5.06 10.77 11.97
C ASP A 149 4.13 11.51 10.98
N MET A 150 2.97 10.94 10.73
CA MET A 150 1.93 11.57 9.92
C MET A 150 0.81 12.07 10.83
N GLY A 151 0.88 13.33 11.19
CA GLY A 151 -0.01 13.94 12.17
C GLY A 151 0.24 13.41 13.58
N LEU A 152 -0.82 13.34 14.38
CA LEU A 152 -0.70 13.00 15.82
C LEU A 152 -0.84 11.50 16.13
N TYR A 153 -1.34 10.69 15.18
CA TYR A 153 -1.83 9.35 15.46
C TYR A 153 -1.22 8.25 14.60
N HIS A 154 -0.63 8.62 13.48
CA HIS A 154 -0.05 7.69 12.52
C HIS A 154 1.46 7.80 12.49
N HIS A 155 2.07 6.66 12.23
CA HIS A 155 3.49 6.54 11.98
C HIS A 155 3.72 5.95 10.59
N GLY A 156 4.82 6.31 9.96
CA GLY A 156 5.13 5.87 8.62
C GLY A 156 6.57 5.42 8.43
N LEU A 157 6.73 4.47 7.53
CA LEU A 157 8.02 3.97 7.07
C LEU A 157 8.11 4.07 5.55
N VAL A 158 9.25 4.48 5.04
CA VAL A 158 9.65 4.25 3.66
C VAL A 158 10.72 3.17 3.67
N LEU A 159 10.37 2.03 3.10
CA LEU A 159 11.26 0.88 2.96
C LEU A 159 11.80 0.84 1.53
N PHE A 160 13.08 0.62 1.38
CA PHE A 160 13.75 0.45 0.09
C PHE A 160 14.15 -1.01 -0.08
N LYS A 161 13.62 -1.67 -1.12
CA LYS A 161 13.98 -3.05 -1.46
C LYS A 161 15.38 -3.08 -2.05
N GLN A 162 16.28 -3.81 -1.42
CA GLN A 162 17.62 -4.06 -1.96
C GLN A 162 17.57 -5.14 -3.04
N ASP A 163 18.67 -5.32 -3.74
CA ASP A 163 18.83 -6.39 -4.75
C ASP A 163 18.80 -7.77 -4.12
#